data_f143bd5da260c9c19b4c78f7788fc59c
#
_entry.id   f143bd5da260c9c19b4c78f7788fc59c
#
_cell.length_a   1.000
_cell.length_b   1.000
_cell.length_c   1.000
_cell.angle_alpha   90.00
_cell.angle_beta   90.00
_cell.angle_gamma   90.00
#
_symmetry.space_group_name_H-M   'P 1'
#
loop_
_entity.id
_entity.type
_entity.pdbx_description
1 polymer ?
#
loop_
_entity_poly.entity_id
_entity_poly.type
_entity_poly.pdbx_seq_one_letter_code
_entity_poly.pdbx_strand_id
1 'polypeptide(L)'
;MKLYETRAEDIIRVYLVESRAERCVELIKSCARRRKAYHIVSAADLDKIAGSSHHEGICILAKRKPPLGWDGFLRMLEQDPDDPLLALILEDVENPHNVGAIVRSAANFGCRFIILPGEKTYKPSAALMRTAEGGGESVEIMCAPSFNVIAAELRHRDVRVLGTAMQGRIKLYDKGDAGLIPKRTAIVFGNEAKGLSADARKNSQGLISIPGSGAVDSLNVGVAAALILGEYHRQHGFPRNGATR
;
A
#
# COMPACT_ATOMS: atom_id res chain seq x y z
N MET A 1 7.16 -10.89 10.29
CA MET A 1 6.45 -11.03 11.60
C MET A 1 5.04 -10.47 11.53
N LYS A 2 4.75 -9.45 10.71
CA LYS A 2 3.42 -8.81 10.62
C LYS A 2 2.27 -9.79 10.38
N LEU A 3 2.41 -10.75 9.48
CA LEU A 3 1.41 -11.80 9.23
C LEU A 3 1.07 -12.60 10.52
N TYR A 4 2.06 -12.92 11.34
CA TYR A 4 1.83 -13.60 12.64
C TYR A 4 1.02 -12.72 13.60
N GLU A 5 1.27 -11.42 13.62
CA GLU A 5 0.57 -10.48 14.49
C GLU A 5 -0.89 -10.25 14.07
N THR A 6 -1.17 -10.31 12.76
CA THR A 6 -2.48 -9.94 12.20
C THR A 6 -3.40 -11.13 11.93
N ARG A 7 -2.86 -12.30 11.50
CA ARG A 7 -3.65 -13.46 11.11
C ARG A 7 -2.88 -14.79 11.29
N ALA A 8 -2.45 -15.04 12.51
CA ALA A 8 -1.71 -16.26 12.86
C ALA A 8 -2.44 -17.55 12.52
N GLU A 9 -3.78 -17.54 12.48
CA GLU A 9 -4.63 -18.66 12.09
C GLU A 9 -4.45 -19.09 10.64
N ASP A 10 -4.08 -18.18 9.76
CA ASP A 10 -3.84 -18.45 8.35
C ASP A 10 -2.48 -19.08 8.06
N ILE A 11 -1.57 -19.10 9.05
CA ILE A 11 -0.29 -19.78 8.91
C ILE A 11 -0.53 -21.28 8.66
N ILE A 12 0.08 -21.79 7.59
CA ILE A 12 0.07 -23.21 7.24
C ILE A 12 1.34 -23.85 7.76
N ARG A 13 2.50 -23.22 7.52
CA ARG A 13 3.82 -23.75 7.87
C ARG A 13 4.86 -22.64 8.00
N VAL A 14 5.83 -22.85 8.88
CA VAL A 14 6.94 -21.92 9.10
C VAL A 14 8.26 -22.66 8.86
N TYR A 15 9.20 -22.02 8.19
CA TYR A 15 10.57 -22.48 8.02
C TYR A 15 11.53 -21.42 8.57
N LEU A 16 12.53 -21.84 9.33
CA LEU A 16 13.45 -20.97 10.04
C LEU A 16 14.87 -21.53 9.93
N VAL A 17 15.87 -20.67 9.86
CA VAL A 17 17.25 -21.08 10.20
C VAL A 17 17.42 -21.03 11.72
N GLU A 18 18.39 -21.82 12.27
CA GLU A 18 18.64 -21.94 13.70
C GLU A 18 18.78 -20.57 14.40
N SER A 19 19.65 -19.70 13.84
CA SER A 19 19.89 -18.35 14.39
C SER A 19 18.66 -17.45 14.43
N ARG A 20 17.65 -17.74 13.62
CA ARG A 20 16.38 -17.01 13.64
C ARG A 20 15.38 -17.61 14.60
N ALA A 21 15.42 -18.91 14.83
CA ALA A 21 14.52 -19.62 15.75
C ALA A 21 14.59 -19.05 17.17
N GLU A 22 15.80 -18.73 17.64
CA GLU A 22 16.03 -18.11 18.96
C GLU A 22 15.29 -16.77 19.13
N ARG A 23 15.12 -16.00 18.04
CA ARG A 23 14.42 -14.72 18.03
C ARG A 23 12.91 -14.84 17.76
N CYS A 24 12.45 -16.03 17.38
CA CYS A 24 11.06 -16.30 16.98
C CYS A 24 10.36 -17.28 17.93
N VAL A 25 10.76 -17.37 19.20
CA VAL A 25 10.24 -18.30 20.19
C VAL A 25 8.72 -18.23 20.33
N GLU A 26 8.16 -17.02 20.35
CA GLU A 26 6.70 -16.86 20.49
C GLU A 26 5.94 -17.33 19.24
N LEU A 27 6.50 -17.13 18.04
CA LEU A 27 5.93 -17.69 16.80
C LEU A 27 5.95 -19.23 16.85
N ILE A 28 7.07 -19.84 17.28
CA ILE A 28 7.21 -21.28 17.40
C ILE A 28 6.21 -21.84 18.42
N LYS A 29 6.10 -21.22 19.60
CA LYS A 29 5.10 -21.61 20.63
C LYS A 29 3.68 -21.49 20.08
N SER A 30 3.39 -20.45 19.31
CA SER A 30 2.08 -20.26 18.67
C SER A 30 1.81 -21.34 17.62
N CYS A 31 2.81 -21.72 16.82
CA CYS A 31 2.69 -22.84 15.89
C CYS A 31 2.35 -24.14 16.63
N ALA A 32 3.06 -24.44 17.70
CA ALA A 32 2.81 -25.62 18.52
C ALA A 32 1.39 -25.63 19.12
N ARG A 33 0.96 -24.54 19.75
CA ARG A 33 -0.40 -24.39 20.31
C ARG A 33 -1.50 -24.54 19.26
N ARG A 34 -1.27 -24.06 18.04
CA ARG A 34 -2.23 -24.08 16.92
C ARG A 34 -2.07 -25.32 16.03
N ARG A 35 -1.21 -26.29 16.41
CA ARG A 35 -0.91 -27.50 15.62
C ARG A 35 -0.46 -27.19 14.21
N LYS A 36 0.33 -26.11 14.03
CA LYS A 36 0.93 -25.73 12.75
C LYS A 36 2.35 -26.26 12.66
N ALA A 37 2.74 -26.78 11.50
CA ALA A 37 4.08 -27.30 11.29
C ALA A 37 5.12 -26.16 11.27
N TYR A 38 6.26 -26.37 11.92
CA TYR A 38 7.43 -25.54 11.77
C TYR A 38 8.66 -26.42 11.60
N HIS A 39 9.65 -25.93 10.86
CA HIS A 39 10.88 -26.66 10.55
C HIS A 39 12.07 -25.72 10.71
N ILE A 40 13.12 -26.22 11.39
CA ILE A 40 14.41 -25.59 11.41
C ILE A 40 15.21 -26.23 10.27
N VAL A 41 15.69 -25.42 9.33
CA VAL A 41 16.34 -25.85 8.11
C VAL A 41 17.66 -25.11 7.88
N SER A 42 18.51 -25.63 6.98
CA SER A 42 19.71 -24.92 6.58
C SER A 42 19.39 -23.65 5.77
N ALA A 43 20.32 -22.68 5.73
CA ALA A 43 20.14 -21.48 4.89
C ALA A 43 19.95 -21.85 3.42
N ALA A 44 20.71 -22.82 2.91
CA ALA A 44 20.63 -23.29 1.53
C ALA A 44 19.28 -23.94 1.20
N ASP A 45 18.66 -24.64 2.14
CA ASP A 45 17.31 -25.19 1.94
C ASP A 45 16.25 -24.10 2.04
N LEU A 46 16.46 -23.12 2.93
CA LEU A 46 15.55 -21.98 3.04
C LEU A 46 15.57 -21.13 1.77
N ASP A 47 16.73 -20.93 1.13
CA ASP A 47 16.87 -20.28 -0.19
C ASP A 47 16.00 -20.97 -1.26
N LYS A 48 16.02 -22.31 -1.31
CA LYS A 48 15.19 -23.10 -2.24
C LYS A 48 13.71 -22.96 -1.94
N ILE A 49 13.32 -23.04 -0.65
CA ILE A 49 11.92 -22.92 -0.21
C ILE A 49 11.37 -21.52 -0.50
N ALA A 50 12.15 -20.48 -0.20
CA ALA A 50 11.75 -19.09 -0.40
C ALA A 50 11.87 -18.63 -1.88
N GLY A 51 12.60 -19.38 -2.72
CA GLY A 51 12.95 -18.98 -4.08
C GLY A 51 13.83 -17.74 -4.12
N SER A 52 14.60 -17.46 -3.06
CA SER A 52 15.42 -16.27 -2.91
C SER A 52 16.36 -16.40 -1.71
N SER A 53 17.53 -15.80 -1.78
CA SER A 53 18.47 -15.67 -0.65
C SER A 53 18.12 -14.48 0.30
N HIS A 54 17.14 -13.66 -0.06
CA HIS A 54 16.74 -12.47 0.72
C HIS A 54 15.55 -12.76 1.64
N HIS A 55 15.60 -13.83 2.43
CA HIS A 55 14.52 -14.27 3.32
C HIS A 55 14.77 -13.94 4.81
N GLU A 56 15.91 -13.31 5.14
CA GLU A 56 16.26 -12.95 6.53
C GLU A 56 16.14 -14.10 7.55
N GLY A 57 16.33 -15.33 7.10
CA GLY A 57 16.28 -16.52 7.95
C GLY A 57 14.88 -17.06 8.29
N ILE A 58 13.84 -16.57 7.62
CA ILE A 58 12.46 -17.03 7.84
C ILE A 58 11.65 -17.08 6.54
N CYS A 59 10.83 -18.13 6.38
CA CYS A 59 9.80 -18.22 5.35
C CYS A 59 8.51 -18.75 5.96
N ILE A 60 7.39 -18.03 5.75
CA ILE A 60 6.07 -18.40 6.26
C ILE A 60 5.15 -18.70 5.09
N LEU A 61 4.65 -19.92 5.01
CA LEU A 61 3.57 -20.30 4.12
C LEU A 61 2.24 -20.05 4.83
N ALA A 62 1.39 -19.23 4.24
CA ALA A 62 0.09 -18.89 4.78
C ALA A 62 -1.02 -18.97 3.74
N LYS A 63 -2.26 -19.10 4.19
CA LYS A 63 -3.44 -18.92 3.32
C LYS A 63 -3.43 -17.50 2.76
N ARG A 64 -3.83 -17.37 1.50
CA ARG A 64 -3.99 -16.06 0.89
C ARG A 64 -5.19 -15.35 1.51
N LYS A 65 -5.00 -14.10 1.92
CA LYS A 65 -6.11 -13.23 2.33
C LYS A 65 -7.01 -13.00 1.11
N PRO A 66 -8.33 -13.24 1.20
CA PRO A 66 -9.22 -12.87 0.12
C PRO A 66 -9.16 -11.34 -0.09
N PRO A 67 -9.03 -10.85 -1.33
CA PRO A 67 -9.03 -9.42 -1.59
C PRO A 67 -10.41 -8.83 -1.28
N LEU A 68 -10.45 -7.61 -0.77
CA LEU A 68 -11.69 -6.85 -0.59
C LEU A 68 -12.43 -6.67 -1.94
N GLY A 69 -11.67 -6.47 -3.01
CA GLY A 69 -12.20 -6.18 -4.34
C GLY A 69 -12.83 -4.79 -4.46
N TRP A 70 -13.04 -4.37 -5.71
CA TRP A 70 -13.58 -3.04 -6.01
C TRP A 70 -14.98 -2.82 -5.44
N ASP A 71 -15.90 -3.76 -5.68
CA ASP A 71 -17.28 -3.65 -5.18
C ASP A 71 -17.37 -3.68 -3.65
N GLY A 72 -16.51 -4.46 -3.00
CA GLY A 72 -16.40 -4.50 -1.55
C GLY A 72 -15.93 -3.16 -0.98
N PHE A 73 -14.97 -2.54 -1.64
CA PHE A 73 -14.49 -1.21 -1.29
C PHE A 73 -15.58 -0.14 -1.45
N LEU A 74 -16.32 -0.15 -2.55
CA LEU A 74 -17.42 0.80 -2.75
C LEU A 74 -18.52 0.66 -1.68
N ARG A 75 -18.93 -0.58 -1.36
CA ARG A 75 -19.89 -0.82 -0.26
C ARG A 75 -19.38 -0.32 1.09
N MET A 76 -18.09 -0.48 1.37
CA MET A 76 -17.50 0.04 2.60
C MET A 76 -17.57 1.58 2.67
N LEU A 77 -17.34 2.28 1.56
CA LEU A 77 -17.44 3.75 1.50
C LEU A 77 -18.87 4.24 1.77
N GLU A 78 -19.88 3.45 1.43
CA GLU A 78 -21.31 3.76 1.65
C GLU A 78 -21.72 3.55 3.10
N GLN A 79 -21.10 2.61 3.81
CA GLN A 79 -21.41 2.32 5.21
C GLN A 79 -20.94 3.42 6.16
N ASP A 80 -19.79 4.03 5.86
CA ASP A 80 -19.18 5.07 6.69
C ASP A 80 -18.82 6.31 5.83
N PRO A 81 -19.84 7.10 5.40
CA PRO A 81 -19.62 8.20 4.46
C PRO A 81 -18.83 9.38 5.04
N ASP A 82 -18.79 9.52 6.36
CA ASP A 82 -18.11 10.63 7.04
C ASP A 82 -16.70 10.27 7.51
N ASP A 83 -16.32 8.99 7.46
CA ASP A 83 -15.00 8.55 7.88
C ASP A 83 -13.90 9.12 6.97
N PRO A 84 -12.79 9.60 7.55
CA PRO A 84 -11.63 10.01 6.78
C PRO A 84 -11.14 8.88 5.89
N LEU A 85 -10.91 9.18 4.62
CA LEU A 85 -10.42 8.22 3.64
C LEU A 85 -9.18 8.76 2.95
N LEU A 86 -8.11 8.00 3.00
CA LEU A 86 -6.97 8.17 2.10
C LEU A 86 -6.78 6.89 1.29
N ALA A 87 -6.86 7.01 -0.03
CA ALA A 87 -6.56 5.94 -0.97
C ALA A 87 -5.49 6.42 -1.96
N LEU A 88 -4.71 5.49 -2.50
CA LEU A 88 -3.78 5.76 -3.60
C LEU A 88 -4.29 5.07 -4.86
N ILE A 89 -4.15 5.74 -6.00
CA ILE A 89 -4.41 5.18 -7.31
C ILE A 89 -3.07 5.15 -8.06
N LEU A 90 -2.64 3.97 -8.46
CA LEU A 90 -1.37 3.80 -9.19
C LEU A 90 -1.69 3.51 -10.67
N GLU A 91 -1.56 4.55 -11.49
CA GLU A 91 -1.79 4.47 -12.93
C GLU A 91 -0.48 4.13 -13.64
N ASP A 92 -0.37 2.92 -14.18
CA ASP A 92 0.81 2.43 -14.90
C ASP A 92 2.15 2.52 -14.12
N VAL A 93 2.09 2.45 -12.79
CA VAL A 93 3.29 2.28 -11.95
C VAL A 93 3.60 0.79 -11.92
N GLU A 94 4.57 0.37 -12.75
CA GLU A 94 4.83 -1.07 -12.99
C GLU A 94 6.04 -1.60 -12.23
N ASN A 95 6.99 -0.75 -11.85
CA ASN A 95 8.20 -1.18 -11.17
C ASN A 95 7.87 -1.77 -9.78
N PRO A 96 8.13 -3.08 -9.54
CA PRO A 96 7.77 -3.74 -8.28
C PRO A 96 8.45 -3.14 -7.04
N HIS A 97 9.64 -2.53 -7.21
CA HIS A 97 10.32 -1.84 -6.11
C HIS A 97 9.61 -0.54 -5.74
N ASN A 98 9.16 0.23 -6.74
CA ASN A 98 8.40 1.45 -6.48
C ASN A 98 7.04 1.14 -5.84
N VAL A 99 6.31 0.16 -6.38
CA VAL A 99 5.04 -0.28 -5.77
C VAL A 99 5.26 -0.80 -4.36
N GLY A 100 6.31 -1.59 -4.11
CA GLY A 100 6.67 -2.07 -2.78
C GLY A 100 6.98 -0.95 -1.79
N ALA A 101 7.74 0.08 -2.21
CA ALA A 101 8.03 1.26 -1.41
C ALA A 101 6.77 2.07 -1.08
N ILE A 102 5.85 2.21 -2.05
CA ILE A 102 4.55 2.85 -1.85
C ILE A 102 3.71 2.06 -0.84
N VAL A 103 3.61 0.73 -0.98
CA VAL A 103 2.88 -0.14 -0.04
C VAL A 103 3.45 -0.02 1.37
N ARG A 104 4.77 -0.01 1.52
CA ARG A 104 5.44 0.18 2.82
C ARG A 104 5.11 1.54 3.44
N SER A 105 5.19 2.61 2.66
CA SER A 105 4.84 3.95 3.10
C SER A 105 3.36 4.07 3.45
N ALA A 106 2.48 3.52 2.61
CA ALA A 106 1.04 3.46 2.86
C ALA A 106 0.72 2.78 4.19
N ALA A 107 1.32 1.60 4.43
CA ALA A 107 1.15 0.88 5.71
C ALA A 107 1.65 1.70 6.91
N ASN A 108 2.81 2.35 6.79
CA ASN A 108 3.38 3.17 7.86
C ASN A 108 2.50 4.38 8.20
N PHE A 109 1.93 5.02 7.19
CA PHE A 109 1.05 6.18 7.36
C PHE A 109 -0.43 5.81 7.51
N GLY A 110 -0.80 4.51 7.60
CA GLY A 110 -2.18 4.08 7.80
C GLY A 110 -3.11 4.26 6.59
N CYS A 111 -2.56 4.52 5.40
CA CYS A 111 -3.30 4.46 4.15
C CYS A 111 -3.60 2.99 3.82
N ARG A 112 -4.87 2.61 3.82
CA ARG A 112 -5.30 1.20 3.73
C ARG A 112 -5.56 0.71 2.32
N PHE A 113 -5.71 1.59 1.34
CA PHE A 113 -6.24 1.25 0.02
C PHE A 113 -5.32 1.71 -1.09
N ILE A 114 -4.97 0.77 -1.98
CA ILE A 114 -4.29 1.05 -3.25
C ILE A 114 -5.15 0.48 -4.36
N ILE A 115 -5.50 1.31 -5.33
CA ILE A 115 -6.36 0.99 -6.46
C ILE A 115 -5.52 1.00 -7.73
N LEU A 116 -5.63 -0.06 -8.51
CA LEU A 116 -4.94 -0.22 -9.79
C LEU A 116 -5.99 -0.15 -10.90
N PRO A 117 -5.94 0.86 -11.78
CA PRO A 117 -6.81 0.91 -12.94
C PRO A 117 -6.55 -0.27 -13.89
N GLY A 118 -7.61 -0.89 -14.38
CA GLY A 118 -7.56 -2.01 -15.32
C GLY A 118 -8.10 -3.31 -14.74
N GLU A 119 -8.58 -4.20 -15.62
CA GLU A 119 -9.22 -5.46 -15.24
C GLU A 119 -8.24 -6.59 -14.85
N LYS A 120 -6.94 -6.31 -14.84
CA LYS A 120 -5.91 -7.31 -14.54
C LYS A 120 -5.98 -7.74 -13.09
N THR A 121 -6.05 -9.03 -12.84
CA THR A 121 -5.89 -9.57 -11.49
C THR A 121 -4.48 -9.23 -10.97
N TYR A 122 -4.42 -8.43 -9.91
CA TYR A 122 -3.15 -8.10 -9.28
C TYR A 122 -2.56 -9.33 -8.58
N LYS A 123 -1.33 -9.67 -8.94
CA LYS A 123 -0.53 -10.71 -8.28
C LYS A 123 0.75 -10.07 -7.76
N PRO A 124 0.89 -9.88 -6.45
CA PRO A 124 2.11 -9.32 -5.90
C PRO A 124 3.31 -10.22 -6.22
N SER A 125 4.37 -9.62 -6.77
CA SER A 125 5.63 -10.32 -7.00
C SER A 125 6.40 -10.50 -5.68
N ALA A 126 7.31 -11.48 -5.64
CA ALA A 126 8.21 -11.67 -4.49
C ALA A 126 9.07 -10.42 -4.22
N ALA A 127 9.49 -9.70 -5.27
CA ALA A 127 10.25 -8.45 -5.15
C ALA A 127 9.43 -7.36 -4.44
N LEU A 128 8.18 -7.18 -4.83
CA LEU A 128 7.26 -6.24 -4.19
C LEU A 128 7.04 -6.58 -2.72
N MET A 129 6.73 -7.83 -2.41
CA MET A 129 6.48 -8.27 -1.04
C MET A 129 7.68 -8.08 -0.11
N ARG A 130 8.90 -8.27 -0.63
CA ARG A 130 10.12 -7.97 0.12
C ARG A 130 10.27 -6.48 0.40
N THR A 131 10.14 -5.64 -0.62
CA THR A 131 10.27 -4.18 -0.47
C THR A 131 9.19 -3.61 0.46
N ALA A 132 7.99 -4.17 0.44
CA ALA A 132 6.89 -3.76 1.30
C ALA A 132 7.09 -4.13 2.80
N GLU A 133 8.04 -5.01 3.13
CA GLU A 133 8.40 -5.40 4.52
C GLU A 133 7.19 -5.70 5.42
N GLY A 134 6.25 -6.50 4.92
CA GLY A 134 5.02 -6.85 5.64
C GLY A 134 3.90 -5.80 5.55
N GLY A 135 4.12 -4.66 4.90
CA GLY A 135 3.08 -3.64 4.68
C GLY A 135 1.88 -4.18 3.91
N GLY A 136 2.08 -5.19 3.05
CA GLY A 136 1.00 -5.86 2.32
C GLY A 136 -0.05 -6.56 3.20
N GLU A 137 0.22 -6.77 4.49
CA GLU A 137 -0.79 -7.28 5.43
C GLU A 137 -1.75 -6.19 5.93
N SER A 138 -1.35 -4.92 5.82
CA SER A 138 -2.12 -3.76 6.30
C SER A 138 -2.76 -2.95 5.18
N VAL A 139 -2.36 -3.20 3.92
CA VAL A 139 -2.82 -2.46 2.75
C VAL A 139 -3.61 -3.39 1.82
N GLU A 140 -4.81 -3.01 1.48
CA GLU A 140 -5.62 -3.69 0.46
C GLU A 140 -5.27 -3.14 -0.91
N ILE A 141 -4.80 -4.03 -1.80
CA ILE A 141 -4.52 -3.67 -3.20
C ILE A 141 -5.59 -4.31 -4.07
N MET A 142 -6.31 -3.50 -4.82
CA MET A 142 -7.42 -3.95 -5.66
C MET A 142 -7.32 -3.41 -7.07
N CYS A 143 -7.86 -4.17 -8.02
CA CYS A 143 -8.04 -3.69 -9.39
C CYS A 143 -9.46 -3.15 -9.56
N ALA A 144 -9.59 -2.11 -10.37
CA ALA A 144 -10.86 -1.50 -10.74
C ALA A 144 -10.93 -1.37 -12.26
N PRO A 145 -12.13 -1.28 -12.90
CA PRO A 145 -12.27 -1.41 -14.36
C PRO A 145 -11.42 -0.42 -15.16
N SER A 146 -11.54 0.86 -14.89
CA SER A 146 -10.76 1.91 -15.58
C SER A 146 -10.64 3.14 -14.68
N PHE A 147 -9.71 4.03 -14.99
CA PHE A 147 -9.57 5.27 -14.25
C PHE A 147 -10.85 6.12 -14.28
N ASN A 148 -11.52 6.19 -15.41
CA ASN A 148 -12.76 6.97 -15.56
C ASN A 148 -13.87 6.44 -14.63
N VAL A 149 -14.02 5.12 -14.52
CA VAL A 149 -14.96 4.49 -13.58
C VAL A 149 -14.55 4.79 -12.15
N ILE A 150 -13.27 4.63 -11.80
CA ILE A 150 -12.76 4.94 -10.46
C ILE A 150 -13.09 6.39 -10.08
N ALA A 151 -12.77 7.34 -10.95
CA ALA A 151 -12.98 8.76 -10.70
C ALA A 151 -14.46 9.12 -10.54
N ALA A 152 -15.35 8.51 -11.34
CA ALA A 152 -16.78 8.71 -11.27
C ALA A 152 -17.36 8.16 -9.95
N GLU A 153 -17.04 6.91 -9.61
CA GLU A 153 -17.56 6.23 -8.42
C GLU A 153 -17.07 6.88 -7.11
N LEU A 154 -15.80 7.31 -7.07
CA LEU A 154 -15.26 8.03 -5.92
C LEU A 154 -15.90 9.41 -5.75
N ARG A 155 -16.09 10.14 -6.86
CA ARG A 155 -16.75 11.45 -6.82
C ARG A 155 -18.21 11.37 -6.36
N HIS A 156 -18.92 10.33 -6.80
CA HIS A 156 -20.30 10.07 -6.36
C HIS A 156 -20.41 9.83 -4.85
N ARG A 157 -19.31 9.41 -4.21
CA ARG A 157 -19.22 9.13 -2.76
C ARG A 157 -18.45 10.21 -1.99
N ASP A 158 -18.39 11.43 -2.54
CA ASP A 158 -17.70 12.57 -1.94
C ASP A 158 -16.22 12.32 -1.60
N VAL A 159 -15.56 11.48 -2.40
CA VAL A 159 -14.11 11.28 -2.34
C VAL A 159 -13.46 12.14 -3.41
N ARG A 160 -12.62 13.07 -2.99
CA ARG A 160 -11.87 13.94 -3.89
C ARG A 160 -10.75 13.17 -4.59
N VAL A 161 -10.71 13.19 -5.91
CA VAL A 161 -9.63 12.59 -6.70
C VAL A 161 -8.62 13.68 -7.07
N LEU A 162 -7.39 13.56 -6.56
CA LEU A 162 -6.30 14.50 -6.81
C LEU A 162 -5.15 13.81 -7.54
N GLY A 163 -4.74 14.36 -8.66
CA GLY A 163 -3.58 13.86 -9.41
C GLY A 163 -2.27 14.45 -8.88
N THR A 164 -1.15 13.79 -9.18
CA THR A 164 0.19 14.32 -8.90
C THR A 164 0.83 14.82 -10.19
N ALA A 165 1.47 15.99 -10.15
CA ALA A 165 2.15 16.57 -11.30
C ALA A 165 3.32 17.45 -10.85
N MET A 166 4.32 17.66 -11.72
CA MET A 166 5.43 18.58 -11.46
C MET A 166 4.94 20.00 -11.26
N GLN A 167 3.92 20.39 -12.01
CA GLN A 167 3.27 21.70 -11.92
C GLN A 167 1.79 21.49 -11.57
N GLY A 168 1.46 21.59 -10.29
CA GLY A 168 0.10 21.52 -9.75
C GLY A 168 -0.29 22.84 -9.08
N ARG A 169 -1.59 23.12 -9.07
CA ARG A 169 -2.12 24.30 -8.35
C ARG A 169 -2.07 24.11 -6.83
N ILE A 170 -2.19 22.86 -6.34
CA ILE A 170 -2.10 22.52 -4.92
C ILE A 170 -0.63 22.23 -4.62
N LYS A 171 0.07 23.17 -4.01
CA LYS A 171 1.46 22.97 -3.59
C LYS A 171 1.49 22.36 -2.21
N LEU A 172 2.13 21.20 -2.09
CA LEU A 172 2.03 20.32 -0.92
C LEU A 172 2.28 21.02 0.44
N TYR A 173 3.11 22.03 0.48
CA TYR A 173 3.48 22.68 1.74
C TYR A 173 2.97 24.12 1.85
N ASP A 174 2.06 24.53 0.96
CA ASP A 174 1.49 25.88 1.05
C ASP A 174 0.66 26.03 2.33
N LYS A 175 0.69 27.25 2.87
CA LYS A 175 -0.05 27.59 4.10
C LYS A 175 -1.52 27.86 3.78
N GLY A 176 -2.38 27.57 4.74
CA GLY A 176 -3.82 27.76 4.62
C GLY A 176 -4.47 26.76 3.65
N ASP A 177 -5.58 27.18 3.03
CA ASP A 177 -6.41 26.30 2.20
C ASP A 177 -5.75 25.92 0.87
N ALA A 178 -4.71 26.63 0.43
CA ALA A 178 -4.05 26.37 -0.85
C ALA A 178 -3.32 25.03 -0.91
N GLY A 179 -2.79 24.55 0.23
CA GLY A 179 -2.11 23.26 0.36
C GLY A 179 -2.98 22.16 0.99
N LEU A 180 -4.26 22.43 1.27
CA LEU A 180 -5.12 21.51 2.01
C LEU A 180 -5.54 20.32 1.15
N ILE A 181 -5.24 19.12 1.65
CA ILE A 181 -5.73 17.86 1.10
C ILE A 181 -7.03 17.51 1.84
N PRO A 182 -8.18 17.34 1.14
CA PRO A 182 -9.44 16.99 1.81
C PRO A 182 -9.36 15.66 2.59
N LYS A 183 -10.13 15.52 3.67
CA LYS A 183 -10.14 14.31 4.52
C LYS A 183 -10.52 13.03 3.76
N ARG A 184 -11.37 13.15 2.75
CA ARG A 184 -11.76 12.03 1.89
C ARG A 184 -11.12 12.24 0.53
N THR A 185 -9.98 11.60 0.31
CA THR A 185 -9.16 11.83 -0.89
C THR A 185 -8.57 10.53 -1.43
N ALA A 186 -8.57 10.41 -2.75
CA ALA A 186 -7.78 9.45 -3.49
C ALA A 186 -6.71 10.20 -4.29
N ILE A 187 -5.44 9.81 -4.14
CA ILE A 187 -4.30 10.48 -4.79
C ILE A 187 -3.78 9.59 -5.90
N VAL A 188 -3.69 10.17 -7.10
CA VAL A 188 -3.27 9.47 -8.32
C VAL A 188 -1.80 9.71 -8.58
N PHE A 189 -1.05 8.61 -8.67
CA PHE A 189 0.34 8.60 -9.13
C PHE A 189 0.38 7.97 -10.51
N GLY A 190 1.00 8.66 -11.45
CA GLY A 190 1.18 8.18 -12.82
C GLY A 190 2.50 7.45 -13.04
N ASN A 191 2.69 6.99 -14.26
CA ASN A 191 3.91 6.35 -14.73
C ASN A 191 5.13 7.25 -14.51
N GLU A 192 6.27 6.67 -14.16
CA GLU A 192 7.50 7.40 -13.81
C GLU A 192 8.05 8.24 -14.96
N ALA A 193 7.88 7.79 -16.21
CA ALA A 193 8.39 8.49 -17.39
C ALA A 193 7.33 9.41 -18.04
N LYS A 194 6.07 8.96 -18.09
CA LYS A 194 4.99 9.64 -18.81
C LYS A 194 4.13 10.52 -17.92
N GLY A 195 4.20 10.34 -16.60
CA GLY A 195 3.31 10.98 -15.64
C GLY A 195 1.88 10.43 -15.74
N LEU A 196 0.91 11.26 -15.40
CA LEU A 196 -0.51 10.93 -15.49
C LEU A 196 -0.99 10.92 -16.96
N SER A 197 -1.87 9.98 -17.29
CA SER A 197 -2.57 9.98 -18.57
C SER A 197 -3.43 11.24 -18.76
N ALA A 198 -3.87 11.49 -20.01
CA ALA A 198 -4.78 12.57 -20.30
C ALA A 198 -6.12 12.42 -19.55
N ASP A 199 -6.62 11.20 -19.44
CA ASP A 199 -7.85 10.87 -18.71
C ASP A 199 -7.69 11.12 -17.21
N ALA A 200 -6.57 10.71 -16.62
CA ALA A 200 -6.30 10.96 -15.22
C ALA A 200 -6.19 12.45 -14.91
N ARG A 201 -5.52 13.22 -15.77
CA ARG A 201 -5.43 14.69 -15.62
C ARG A 201 -6.80 15.36 -15.72
N LYS A 202 -7.62 14.96 -16.70
CA LYS A 202 -8.94 15.54 -16.96
C LYS A 202 -9.94 15.24 -15.85
N ASN A 203 -9.90 14.03 -15.31
CA ASN A 203 -10.84 13.56 -14.31
C ASN A 203 -10.38 13.76 -12.86
N SER A 204 -9.15 14.24 -12.64
CA SER A 204 -8.71 14.72 -11.34
C SER A 204 -9.28 16.10 -11.03
N GLN A 205 -9.77 16.29 -9.81
CA GLN A 205 -10.39 17.54 -9.34
C GLN A 205 -9.35 18.58 -8.88
N GLY A 206 -8.08 18.28 -9.02
CA GLY A 206 -6.94 19.13 -8.74
C GLY A 206 -5.64 18.36 -8.95
N LEU A 207 -4.54 19.10 -9.08
CA LEU A 207 -3.20 18.54 -9.23
C LEU A 207 -2.33 19.02 -8.07
N ILE A 208 -1.74 18.06 -7.35
CA ILE A 208 -0.76 18.29 -6.29
C ILE A 208 0.63 18.35 -6.91
N SER A 209 1.42 19.33 -6.52
CA SER A 209 2.86 19.39 -6.80
C SER A 209 3.66 19.45 -5.51
N ILE A 210 4.82 18.81 -5.52
CA ILE A 210 5.79 18.85 -4.43
C ILE A 210 6.81 19.94 -4.79
N PRO A 211 6.90 21.03 -4.02
CA PRO A 211 7.88 22.08 -4.29
C PRO A 211 9.32 21.56 -4.17
N GLY A 212 10.18 21.96 -5.08
CA GLY A 212 11.60 21.61 -5.13
C GLY A 212 12.45 22.74 -5.68
N SER A 213 13.76 22.60 -5.62
CA SER A 213 14.72 23.59 -6.12
C SER A 213 14.75 23.70 -7.67
N GLY A 214 14.18 22.73 -8.37
CA GLY A 214 14.27 22.61 -9.82
C GLY A 214 15.58 22.01 -10.34
N ALA A 215 16.45 21.52 -9.46
CA ALA A 215 17.71 20.88 -9.85
C ALA A 215 17.50 19.50 -10.52
N VAL A 216 16.35 18.89 -10.30
CA VAL A 216 15.89 17.65 -10.96
C VAL A 216 14.44 17.81 -11.40
N ASP A 217 14.07 17.12 -12.47
CA ASP A 217 12.72 17.26 -13.06
C ASP A 217 11.63 16.63 -12.18
N SER A 218 11.93 15.52 -11.50
CA SER A 218 10.93 14.80 -10.70
C SER A 218 11.57 14.01 -9.57
N LEU A 219 10.76 13.66 -8.57
CA LEU A 219 11.12 12.70 -7.52
C LEU A 219 10.71 11.29 -7.95
N ASN A 220 11.40 10.29 -7.39
CA ASN A 220 10.92 8.91 -7.45
C ASN A 220 9.50 8.83 -6.91
N VAL A 221 8.63 8.05 -7.57
CA VAL A 221 7.20 7.96 -7.24
C VAL A 221 6.96 7.45 -5.80
N GLY A 222 7.77 6.54 -5.29
CA GLY A 222 7.67 6.06 -3.90
C GLY A 222 8.03 7.16 -2.89
N VAL A 223 9.02 8.01 -3.21
CA VAL A 223 9.38 9.18 -2.39
C VAL A 223 8.27 10.22 -2.42
N ALA A 224 7.73 10.53 -3.60
CA ALA A 224 6.61 11.45 -3.75
C ALA A 224 5.38 10.97 -2.95
N ALA A 225 5.07 9.68 -3.02
CA ALA A 225 3.98 9.08 -2.23
C ALA A 225 4.20 9.25 -0.73
N ALA A 226 5.41 8.97 -0.23
CA ALA A 226 5.72 9.11 1.19
C ALA A 226 5.56 10.55 1.70
N LEU A 227 6.01 11.55 0.91
CA LEU A 227 5.87 12.97 1.26
C LEU A 227 4.40 13.40 1.34
N ILE A 228 3.58 12.99 0.36
CA ILE A 228 2.16 13.34 0.32
C ILE A 228 1.39 12.64 1.45
N LEU A 229 1.68 11.36 1.72
CA LEU A 229 1.09 10.63 2.83
C LEU A 229 1.44 11.28 4.19
N GLY A 230 2.70 11.66 4.38
CA GLY A 230 3.15 12.37 5.57
C GLY A 230 2.45 13.70 5.76
N GLU A 231 2.31 14.49 4.70
CA GLU A 231 1.62 15.78 4.75
C GLU A 231 0.12 15.63 5.03
N TYR A 232 -0.55 14.65 4.41
CA TYR A 232 -1.94 14.34 4.73
C TYR A 232 -2.14 14.08 6.22
N HIS A 233 -1.28 13.27 6.84
CA HIS A 233 -1.38 12.98 8.27
C HIS A 233 -0.98 14.15 9.15
N ARG A 234 -0.06 15.01 8.70
CA ARG A 234 0.24 16.26 9.40
C ARG A 234 -1.02 17.15 9.46
N GLN A 235 -1.81 17.19 8.39
CA GLN A 235 -3.03 17.99 8.32
C GLN A 235 -4.21 17.38 9.11
N HIS A 236 -4.35 16.07 9.11
CA HIS A 236 -5.54 15.38 9.64
C HIS A 236 -5.29 14.51 10.88
N GLY A 237 -4.04 14.39 11.30
CA GLY A 237 -3.64 13.48 12.38
C GLY A 237 -3.48 12.03 11.90
N PHE A 238 -2.74 11.23 12.66
CA PHE A 238 -2.57 9.81 12.38
C PHE A 238 -3.82 9.03 12.83
N PRO A 239 -4.17 7.94 12.14
CA PRO A 239 -5.21 7.05 12.61
C PRO A 239 -4.85 6.56 14.01
N ARG A 240 -5.79 6.66 14.96
CA ARG A 240 -5.57 6.18 16.32
C ARG A 240 -5.37 4.66 16.27
N ASN A 241 -4.23 4.18 16.76
CA ASN A 241 -4.00 2.75 16.94
C ASN A 241 -5.07 2.21 17.90
N GLY A 242 -6.03 1.46 17.38
CA GLY A 242 -7.08 0.86 18.20
C GLY A 242 -8.43 0.64 17.56
N ALA A 243 -8.63 1.05 16.32
CA ALA A 243 -9.88 0.73 15.61
C ALA A 243 -9.69 -0.48 14.67
N THR A 244 -9.34 -1.64 15.24
CA THR A 244 -9.73 -2.91 14.63
C THR A 244 -11.17 -3.15 15.09
N ARG A 245 -12.14 -2.75 14.28
CA ARG A 245 -13.50 -3.27 14.34
C ARG A 245 -13.64 -4.42 13.36
#